data_18362fd8cb347e20818506a99403038e
#
_entry.id   18362fd8cb347e20818506a99403038e
#
_cell.length_a   1.000
_cell.length_b   1.000
_cell.length_c   1.000
_cell.angle_alpha   90.00
_cell.angle_beta   90.00
_cell.angle_gamma   90.00
#
_symmetry.space_group_name_H-M   'P 1'
#
loop_
_entity.id
_entity.type
_entity.pdbx_description
1 polymer ?
#
loop_
_entity_poly.entity_id
_entity_poly.type
_entity_poly.pdbx_seq_one_letter_code
_entity_poly.pdbx_strand_id
1 'polypeptide(L)'
;MKQVKCVITDDEPTACEGLQRYVEKVDFLSLMGVCEDTMQLNTLLQTEQPDLLFLDIEMPYLSGLELLASLAHPPHVIITSAYEQYALKGYELDVTDYLLKPISFD
;
A
#
# COMPACT_ATOMS: atom_id res chain seq x y z
N MET A 1 -16.51 7.40 15.45
CA MET A 1 -15.18 7.60 14.84
C MET A 1 -15.23 7.19 13.38
N LYS A 2 -14.63 7.99 12.53
CA LYS A 2 -14.59 7.70 11.10
C LYS A 2 -13.62 6.55 10.81
N GLN A 3 -14.07 5.58 10.02
CA GLN A 3 -13.21 4.49 9.57
C GLN A 3 -12.29 4.97 8.46
N VAL A 4 -11.04 4.53 8.48
CA VAL A 4 -10.07 4.75 7.42
C VAL A 4 -10.12 3.55 6.49
N LYS A 5 -10.56 3.77 5.26
CA LYS A 5 -10.66 2.70 4.27
C LYS A 5 -9.30 2.46 3.64
N CYS A 6 -8.80 1.24 3.72
CA CYS A 6 -7.48 0.95 3.21
C CYS A 6 -7.48 -0.20 2.20
N VAL A 7 -6.45 -0.17 1.34
CA VAL A 7 -6.21 -1.18 0.32
C VAL A 7 -4.79 -1.69 0.51
N ILE A 8 -4.60 -3.01 0.40
CA ILE A 8 -3.29 -3.64 0.46
C ILE A 8 -2.91 -4.07 -0.95
N THR A 9 -1.71 -3.71 -1.39
CA THR A 9 -1.21 -4.10 -2.70
C THR A 9 0.16 -4.74 -2.55
N ASP A 10 0.25 -6.04 -2.83
CA ASP A 10 1.49 -6.81 -2.71
C ASP A 10 1.32 -8.10 -3.52
N ASP A 11 2.36 -8.51 -4.23
CA ASP A 11 2.31 -9.75 -5.02
C ASP A 11 2.66 -11.00 -4.22
N GLU A 12 3.10 -10.84 -2.96
CA GLU A 12 3.42 -11.96 -2.09
C GLU A 12 2.24 -12.28 -1.17
N PRO A 13 1.63 -13.47 -1.29
CA PRO A 13 0.48 -13.81 -0.43
C PRO A 13 0.76 -13.73 1.06
N THR A 14 1.97 -14.13 1.48
CA THR A 14 2.35 -14.08 2.90
C THR A 14 2.38 -12.65 3.42
N ALA A 15 2.91 -11.71 2.63
CA ALA A 15 2.95 -10.31 3.01
C ALA A 15 1.53 -9.73 3.08
N CYS A 16 0.66 -10.07 2.14
CA CYS A 16 -0.74 -9.64 2.16
C CYS A 16 -1.44 -10.13 3.40
N GLU A 17 -1.26 -11.41 3.77
CA GLU A 17 -1.89 -11.97 4.97
C GLU A 17 -1.42 -11.26 6.23
N GLY A 18 -0.12 -10.97 6.32
CA GLY A 18 0.43 -10.25 7.46
C GLY A 18 -0.16 -8.87 7.62
N LEU A 19 -0.29 -8.13 6.52
CA LEU A 19 -0.89 -6.80 6.54
C LEU A 19 -2.39 -6.86 6.84
N GLN A 20 -3.09 -7.87 6.33
CA GLN A 20 -4.50 -8.04 6.65
C GLN A 20 -4.70 -8.25 8.15
N ARG A 21 -3.86 -9.06 8.79
CA ARG A 21 -3.92 -9.28 10.24
C ARG A 21 -3.64 -7.98 10.99
N TYR A 22 -2.70 -7.18 10.49
CA TYR A 22 -2.39 -5.88 11.07
C TYR A 22 -3.63 -4.97 11.03
N VAL A 23 -4.25 -4.88 9.86
CA VAL A 23 -5.42 -4.04 9.66
C VAL A 23 -6.57 -4.48 10.57
N GLU A 24 -6.78 -5.79 10.72
CA GLU A 24 -7.83 -6.33 11.57
C GLU A 24 -7.66 -5.97 13.05
N LYS A 25 -6.41 -5.76 13.48
CA LYS A 25 -6.11 -5.41 14.88
C LYS A 25 -6.25 -3.92 15.17
N VAL A 26 -6.39 -3.10 14.15
CA VAL A 26 -6.51 -1.65 14.32
C VAL A 26 -7.96 -1.25 14.10
N ASP A 27 -8.63 -0.82 15.18
CA ASP A 27 -10.07 -0.59 15.18
C ASP A 27 -10.55 0.41 14.15
N PHE A 28 -9.75 1.44 13.85
CA PHE A 28 -10.17 2.49 12.92
C PHE A 28 -9.85 2.17 11.46
N LEU A 29 -9.21 1.04 11.17
CA LEU A 29 -8.93 0.63 9.80
C LEU A 29 -10.00 -0.34 9.29
N SER A 30 -10.43 -0.12 8.06
CA SER A 30 -11.41 -0.99 7.40
C SER A 30 -10.82 -1.42 6.05
N LEU A 31 -10.66 -2.72 5.86
CA LEU A 31 -10.07 -3.23 4.62
C LEU A 31 -11.08 -3.14 3.48
N MET A 32 -10.72 -2.39 2.45
CA MET A 32 -11.54 -2.21 1.26
C MET A 32 -11.23 -3.26 0.19
N GLY A 33 -9.98 -3.65 0.08
CA GLY A 33 -9.57 -4.65 -0.91
C GLY A 33 -8.11 -5.01 -0.82
N VAL A 34 -7.77 -6.11 -1.52
CA VAL A 34 -6.39 -6.60 -1.63
C VAL A 34 -6.10 -6.78 -3.10
N CYS A 35 -5.01 -6.19 -3.57
CA CYS A 35 -4.56 -6.29 -4.95
C CYS A 35 -3.23 -7.03 -5.02
N GLU A 36 -3.08 -7.87 -6.02
CA GLU A 36 -1.86 -8.68 -6.19
C GLU A 36 -0.85 -8.02 -7.12
N ASP A 37 -1.27 -7.00 -7.86
CA ASP A 37 -0.38 -6.28 -8.76
C ASP A 37 -0.91 -4.87 -8.99
N THR A 38 -0.10 -4.06 -9.69
CA THR A 38 -0.44 -2.67 -9.96
C THR A 38 -1.61 -2.51 -10.93
N MET A 39 -1.84 -3.51 -11.79
CA MET A 39 -2.97 -3.45 -12.72
C MET A 39 -4.30 -3.58 -11.97
N GLN A 40 -4.36 -4.52 -11.01
CA GLN A 40 -5.54 -4.67 -10.16
C GLN A 40 -5.78 -3.40 -9.35
N LEU A 41 -4.72 -2.83 -8.79
CA LEU A 41 -4.82 -1.59 -8.02
C LEU A 41 -5.33 -0.44 -8.89
N ASN A 42 -4.79 -0.29 -10.09
CA ASN A 42 -5.22 0.76 -10.99
C ASN A 42 -6.71 0.64 -11.33
N THR A 43 -7.17 -0.59 -11.57
CA THR A 43 -8.59 -0.85 -11.83
C THR A 43 -9.46 -0.47 -10.63
N LEU A 44 -9.02 -0.84 -9.43
CA LEU A 44 -9.75 -0.50 -8.20
C LEU A 44 -9.84 1.01 -8.01
N LEU A 45 -8.75 1.73 -8.25
CA LEU A 45 -8.71 3.18 -8.06
C LEU A 45 -9.60 3.94 -9.05
N GLN A 46 -10.02 3.31 -10.13
CA GLN A 46 -10.95 3.94 -11.07
C GLN A 46 -12.37 4.02 -10.52
N THR A 47 -12.73 3.13 -9.60
CA THR A 47 -14.08 3.05 -9.06
C THR A 47 -14.17 3.33 -7.57
N GLU A 48 -13.05 3.20 -6.84
CA GLU A 48 -13.01 3.33 -5.40
C GLU A 48 -11.99 4.40 -5.00
N GLN A 49 -12.23 5.03 -3.85
CA GLN A 49 -11.31 6.04 -3.32
C GLN A 49 -10.91 5.64 -1.90
N PRO A 50 -9.86 4.83 -1.76
CA PRO A 50 -9.38 4.49 -0.42
C PRO A 50 -8.74 5.71 0.25
N ASP A 51 -8.76 5.70 1.58
CA ASP A 51 -8.10 6.75 2.35
C ASP A 51 -6.62 6.45 2.54
N LEU A 52 -6.26 5.16 2.59
CA LEU A 52 -4.91 4.70 2.87
C LEU A 52 -4.55 3.53 1.95
N LEU A 53 -3.35 3.56 1.41
CA LEU A 53 -2.85 2.51 0.53
C LEU A 53 -1.55 1.94 1.10
N PHE A 54 -1.54 0.63 1.36
CA PHE A 54 -0.30 -0.11 1.61
C PHE A 54 0.19 -0.59 0.26
N LEU A 55 1.37 -0.15 -0.15
CA LEU A 55 1.86 -0.36 -1.50
C LEU A 55 3.25 -0.97 -1.49
N ASP A 56 3.35 -2.22 -1.99
CA ASP A 56 4.65 -2.83 -2.28
C ASP A 56 5.19 -2.19 -3.55
N ILE A 57 6.42 -1.70 -3.50
CA ILE A 57 7.01 -1.01 -4.63
C ILE A 57 7.68 -1.95 -5.64
N GLU A 58 7.76 -3.23 -5.33
CA GLU A 58 8.40 -4.20 -6.20
C GLU A 58 7.40 -5.25 -6.70
N MET A 59 6.58 -4.85 -7.64
CA MET A 59 5.58 -5.73 -8.23
C MET A 59 5.78 -5.84 -9.73
N PRO A 60 5.28 -6.93 -10.36
CA PRO A 60 5.37 -7.06 -11.80
C PRO A 60 4.62 -5.95 -12.55
N TYR A 61 4.99 -5.76 -13.80
CA TYR A 61 4.47 -4.76 -14.74
C TYR A 61 4.95 -3.35 -14.38
N LEU A 62 4.09 -2.55 -13.77
CA LEU A 62 4.44 -1.21 -13.32
C LEU A 62 4.82 -1.30 -11.84
N SER A 63 5.96 -0.71 -11.46
CA SER A 63 6.36 -0.72 -10.06
C SER A 63 5.42 0.15 -9.22
N GLY A 64 5.38 -0.13 -7.90
CA GLY A 64 4.57 0.69 -7.00
C GLY A 64 4.96 2.16 -7.05
N LEU A 65 6.26 2.47 -7.14
CA LEU A 65 6.70 3.86 -7.22
C LEU A 65 6.25 4.53 -8.51
N GLU A 66 6.29 3.82 -9.64
CA GLU A 66 5.84 4.36 -10.91
C GLU A 66 4.33 4.66 -10.89
N LEU A 67 3.56 3.74 -10.31
CA LEU A 67 2.12 3.95 -10.17
C LEU A 67 1.83 5.15 -9.29
N LEU A 68 2.50 5.25 -8.14
CA LEU A 68 2.30 6.36 -7.21
C LEU A 68 2.59 7.70 -7.88
N ALA A 69 3.67 7.78 -8.65
CA ALA A 69 4.04 9.00 -9.36
C ALA A 69 3.00 9.40 -10.42
N SER A 70 2.24 8.43 -10.94
CA SER A 70 1.24 8.69 -11.98
C SER A 70 -0.09 9.19 -11.43
N LEU A 71 -0.33 9.10 -10.13
CA LEU A 71 -1.61 9.49 -9.54
C LEU A 71 -1.69 11.00 -9.35
N ALA A 72 -2.80 11.59 -9.82
CA ALA A 72 -3.01 13.03 -9.68
C ALA A 72 -3.37 13.40 -8.24
N HIS A 73 -4.17 12.56 -7.59
CA HIS A 73 -4.63 12.78 -6.21
C HIS A 73 -4.48 11.50 -5.42
N PRO A 74 -3.23 11.16 -5.03
CA PRO A 74 -3.00 9.89 -4.33
C PRO A 74 -3.60 9.91 -2.93
N PRO A 75 -4.04 8.72 -2.43
CA PRO A 75 -4.41 8.60 -1.03
C PRO A 75 -3.16 8.70 -0.16
N HIS A 76 -3.33 8.64 1.15
CA HIS A 76 -2.18 8.47 2.04
C HIS A 76 -1.55 7.12 1.71
N VAL A 77 -0.23 7.07 1.62
CA VAL A 77 0.48 5.86 1.18
C VAL A 77 1.50 5.45 2.23
N ILE A 78 1.48 4.16 2.56
CA ILE A 78 2.53 3.53 3.34
C ILE A 78 3.22 2.54 2.40
N ILE A 79 4.47 2.83 2.05
CA ILE A 79 5.24 1.96 1.17
C ILE A 79 5.81 0.79 1.96
N THR A 80 5.74 -0.40 1.39
CA THR A 80 6.39 -1.59 1.96
C THR A 80 7.46 -2.08 0.98
N SER A 81 8.60 -2.52 1.50
CA SER A 81 9.69 -3.02 0.68
C SER A 81 10.68 -3.83 1.51
N ALA A 82 11.41 -4.73 0.86
CA ALA A 82 12.53 -5.43 1.47
C ALA A 82 13.82 -4.59 1.43
N TYR A 83 13.82 -3.45 0.76
CA TYR A 83 15.04 -2.68 0.48
C TYR A 83 14.94 -1.25 0.99
N GLU A 84 15.90 -0.86 1.85
CA GLU A 84 15.98 0.49 2.41
C GLU A 84 16.20 1.57 1.35
N GLN A 85 16.85 1.22 0.26
CA GLN A 85 17.24 2.18 -0.78
C GLN A 85 16.07 2.92 -1.41
N TYR A 86 14.86 2.38 -1.28
CA TYR A 86 13.67 3.02 -1.83
C TYR A 86 13.03 4.06 -0.90
N ALA A 87 13.49 4.15 0.34
CA ALA A 87 12.90 5.09 1.30
C ALA A 87 13.01 6.54 0.84
N LEU A 88 14.16 6.93 0.33
CA LEU A 88 14.39 8.29 -0.16
C LEU A 88 13.43 8.64 -1.30
N LYS A 89 13.23 7.69 -2.23
CA LYS A 89 12.31 7.90 -3.33
C LYS A 89 10.87 8.03 -2.86
N GLY A 90 10.50 7.28 -1.81
CA GLY A 90 9.19 7.40 -1.20
C GLY A 90 8.96 8.79 -0.63
N TYR A 91 9.95 9.35 0.05
CA TYR A 91 9.86 10.71 0.59
C TYR A 91 9.73 11.75 -0.51
N GLU A 92 10.41 11.57 -1.62
CA GLU A 92 10.29 12.47 -2.77
C GLU A 92 8.86 12.48 -3.34
N LEU A 93 8.14 11.37 -3.20
CA LEU A 93 6.77 11.22 -3.68
C LEU A 93 5.73 11.53 -2.58
N ASP A 94 6.19 12.08 -1.46
CA ASP A 94 5.33 12.54 -0.36
C ASP A 94 4.46 11.43 0.23
N VAL A 95 5.07 10.27 0.49
CA VAL A 95 4.34 9.17 1.14
C VAL A 95 4.24 9.39 2.64
N THR A 96 3.24 8.77 3.25
CA THR A 96 2.98 8.91 4.68
C THR A 96 4.03 8.19 5.52
N ASP A 97 4.44 6.99 5.10
CA ASP A 97 5.41 6.21 5.85
C ASP A 97 6.05 5.16 4.94
N TYR A 98 7.07 4.50 5.46
CA TYR A 98 7.83 3.49 4.74
C TYR A 98 8.15 2.36 5.72
N LEU A 99 7.73 1.14 5.39
CA LEU A 99 7.95 -0.03 6.23
C LEU A 99 8.85 -1.05 5.52
N LEU A 100 9.86 -1.51 6.23
CA LEU A 100 10.72 -2.58 5.73
C LEU A 100 10.14 -3.95 6.07
N LYS A 101 10.20 -4.86 5.10
CA LYS A 101 9.80 -6.26 5.31
C LYS A 101 10.91 -7.02 6.01
N PRO A 102 10.60 -8.00 6.85
CA PRO A 102 9.26 -8.42 7.24
C PRO A 102 8.62 -7.42 8.21
N ILE A 103 7.31 -7.21 8.05
CA ILE A 103 6.58 -6.23 8.85
C ILE A 103 6.08 -6.90 10.12
N SER A 104 6.39 -6.27 11.26
CA SER A 104 5.94 -6.74 12.56
C SER A 104 4.90 -5.78 13.11
N PHE A 105 3.89 -6.34 13.76
CA PHE A 105 2.87 -5.54 14.43
C PHE A 105 3.40 -4.87 15.70
N ASP A 106 4.38 -5.47 16.33
CA ASP A 106 4.94 -4.98 17.60
C ASP A 106 5.50 -3.55 17.49
#